data_de8085326637ea091f6f8cc40f19c2df
#
_entry.id   de8085326637ea091f6f8cc40f19c2df
#
_cell.length_a   1.000
_cell.length_b   1.000
_cell.length_c   1.000
_cell.angle_alpha   90.00
_cell.angle_beta   90.00
_cell.angle_gamma   90.00
#
_symmetry.space_group_name_H-M   'P 1'
#
loop_
_entity.id
_entity.type
_entity.pdbx_description
1 polymer ?
#
loop_
_entity_poly.entity_id
_entity_poly.type
_entity_poly.pdbx_seq_one_letter_code
_entity_poly.pdbx_strand_id
1 'polypeptide(L)'
;MSIIPTSVKQYGEISFGENCIIGEYSVIGYPFVESEKSFKELSQKTLIGNECIIGCYVTIYEGAVIGDKTSIEDYCRIGEDARIGNNCRILYGANINGETTIGNDCIIAGFCSERSKIGNGVRLFGELIHPHREPHLGWDDVTEDSSKISDNVFIGFGAKVIGGIKIGENSYITAGAIVTKDVPEFHIVSGVNRIKHFSKWKGSLRTSLFFIRPR
;
A
#
# COMPACT_ATOMS: atom_id res chain seq x y z
N MET A 1 -20.64 17.92 3.88
CA MET A 1 -19.99 18.85 2.93
C MET A 1 -18.49 18.68 3.10
N SER A 2 -17.76 18.46 2.01
CA SER A 2 -16.32 18.25 2.06
C SER A 2 -15.55 19.57 2.12
N ILE A 3 -14.41 19.57 2.82
CA ILE A 3 -13.53 20.73 2.98
C ILE A 3 -12.33 20.54 2.04
N ILE A 4 -12.25 21.37 1.00
CA ILE A 4 -11.18 21.31 0.00
C ILE A 4 -10.57 22.71 -0.14
N PRO A 5 -9.34 22.93 0.36
CA PRO A 5 -8.65 24.23 0.25
C PRO A 5 -8.38 24.61 -1.21
N THR A 6 -8.28 25.92 -1.45
CA THR A 6 -7.97 26.46 -2.79
C THR A 6 -6.54 26.14 -3.26
N SER A 7 -5.66 25.76 -2.36
CA SER A 7 -4.29 25.32 -2.67
C SER A 7 -4.23 23.89 -3.26
N VAL A 8 -5.32 23.11 -3.14
CA VAL A 8 -5.39 21.77 -3.71
C VAL A 8 -5.50 21.85 -5.24
N LYS A 9 -4.59 21.16 -5.92
CA LYS A 9 -4.62 21.05 -7.38
C LYS A 9 -5.40 19.81 -7.79
N GLN A 10 -6.29 19.96 -8.75
CA GLN A 10 -7.15 18.90 -9.25
C GLN A 10 -6.94 18.75 -10.76
N TYR A 11 -6.78 17.50 -11.22
CA TYR A 11 -6.59 17.17 -12.63
C TYR A 11 -7.61 16.10 -13.04
N GLY A 12 -8.13 16.23 -14.26
CA GLY A 12 -9.10 15.27 -14.80
C GLY A 12 -10.44 15.24 -14.07
N GLU A 13 -11.10 14.11 -14.13
CA GLU A 13 -12.39 13.89 -13.48
C GLU A 13 -12.18 13.31 -12.07
N ILE A 14 -12.60 14.06 -11.05
CA ILE A 14 -12.49 13.64 -9.65
C ILE A 14 -13.89 13.61 -9.02
N SER A 15 -14.18 12.54 -8.29
CA SER A 15 -15.37 12.45 -7.44
C SER A 15 -14.96 12.34 -5.98
N PHE A 16 -15.46 13.26 -5.17
CA PHE A 16 -15.34 13.20 -3.70
C PHE A 16 -16.67 12.74 -3.11
N GLY A 17 -16.59 11.83 -2.16
CA GLY A 17 -17.70 11.49 -1.31
C GLY A 17 -18.05 12.62 -0.32
N GLU A 18 -18.97 12.34 0.57
CA GLU A 18 -19.41 13.29 1.59
C GLU A 18 -18.40 13.39 2.74
N ASN A 19 -18.35 14.58 3.36
CA ASN A 19 -17.59 14.85 4.60
C ASN A 19 -16.08 14.55 4.52
N CYS A 20 -15.48 14.73 3.34
CA CYS A 20 -14.03 14.60 3.17
C CYS A 20 -13.31 15.87 3.64
N ILE A 21 -12.11 15.70 4.17
CA ILE A 21 -11.19 16.77 4.53
C ILE A 21 -9.91 16.57 3.73
N ILE A 22 -9.53 17.57 2.93
CA ILE A 22 -8.31 17.53 2.11
C ILE A 22 -7.34 18.58 2.64
N GLY A 23 -6.11 18.15 2.88
CA GLY A 23 -5.02 19.03 3.35
C GLY A 23 -4.47 19.93 2.25
N GLU A 24 -3.81 20.98 2.70
CA GLU A 24 -3.22 22.02 1.85
C GLU A 24 -2.14 21.46 0.90
N TYR A 25 -2.04 22.04 -0.29
CA TYR A 25 -1.02 21.74 -1.30
C TYR A 25 -1.02 20.29 -1.82
N SER A 26 -2.10 19.56 -1.63
CA SER A 26 -2.25 18.24 -2.19
C SER A 26 -2.63 18.31 -3.68
N VAL A 27 -2.25 17.27 -4.42
CA VAL A 27 -2.49 17.15 -5.86
C VAL A 27 -3.28 15.87 -6.10
N ILE A 28 -4.45 15.99 -6.74
CA ILE A 28 -5.37 14.87 -6.92
C ILE A 28 -5.70 14.69 -8.40
N GLY A 29 -5.66 13.45 -8.85
CA GLY A 29 -5.87 13.10 -10.26
C GLY A 29 -4.65 13.42 -11.13
N TYR A 30 -3.44 13.51 -10.54
CA TYR A 30 -2.24 13.88 -11.29
C TYR A 30 -1.98 12.86 -12.40
N PRO A 31 -1.73 13.30 -13.66
CA PRO A 31 -1.48 12.37 -14.74
C PRO A 31 -0.18 11.59 -14.52
N PHE A 32 -0.24 10.29 -14.73
CA PHE A 32 0.98 9.50 -14.82
C PHE A 32 1.60 9.71 -16.19
N VAL A 33 2.78 10.30 -16.22
CA VAL A 33 3.52 10.58 -17.45
C VAL A 33 4.52 9.43 -17.69
N GLU A 34 4.07 8.39 -18.36
CA GLU A 34 4.99 7.55 -19.12
C GLU A 34 5.45 8.35 -20.35
N SER A 35 6.75 8.63 -20.43
CA SER A 35 7.45 9.31 -21.54
C SER A 35 6.57 9.77 -22.71
N GLU A 36 6.37 11.08 -22.86
CA GLU A 36 5.78 11.76 -24.03
C GLU A 36 4.22 11.79 -24.16
N LYS A 37 3.43 11.19 -23.31
CA LYS A 37 1.98 11.42 -23.31
C LYS A 37 1.68 12.84 -22.81
N SER A 38 1.06 13.62 -23.65
CA SER A 38 0.66 14.98 -23.31
C SER A 38 -0.41 14.94 -22.20
N PHE A 39 -0.40 15.92 -21.30
CA PHE A 39 -1.42 16.16 -20.27
C PHE A 39 -2.89 16.23 -20.81
N LYS A 40 -3.12 15.99 -22.08
CA LYS A 40 -4.42 16.13 -22.74
C LYS A 40 -5.31 14.89 -22.70
N GLU A 41 -4.79 13.75 -22.30
CA GLU A 41 -5.55 12.48 -22.30
C GLU A 41 -5.70 11.89 -20.90
N LEU A 42 -6.21 12.69 -19.96
CA LEU A 42 -6.68 12.18 -18.66
C LEU A 42 -7.96 11.38 -18.91
N SER A 43 -7.85 10.08 -18.96
CA SER A 43 -8.96 9.18 -19.34
C SER A 43 -9.61 8.48 -18.16
N GLN A 44 -8.99 8.52 -16.98
CA GLN A 44 -9.46 7.76 -15.84
C GLN A 44 -9.93 8.66 -14.68
N LYS A 45 -11.10 8.30 -14.15
CA LYS A 45 -11.71 9.01 -13.03
C LYS A 45 -11.07 8.62 -11.70
N THR A 46 -10.63 9.62 -10.94
CA THR A 46 -10.16 9.42 -9.56
C THR A 46 -11.34 9.47 -8.59
N LEU A 47 -11.47 8.46 -7.73
CA LEU A 47 -12.58 8.35 -6.79
C LEU A 47 -12.09 8.40 -5.34
N ILE A 48 -12.68 9.26 -4.54
CA ILE A 48 -12.43 9.36 -3.11
C ILE A 48 -13.77 9.14 -2.39
N GLY A 49 -13.83 8.13 -1.55
CA GLY A 49 -15.03 7.73 -0.81
C GLY A 49 -15.47 8.76 0.24
N ASN A 50 -16.44 8.38 1.04
CA ASN A 50 -17.00 9.24 2.08
C ASN A 50 -16.10 9.31 3.32
N GLU A 51 -16.16 10.39 4.06
CA GLU A 51 -15.49 10.58 5.35
C GLU A 51 -13.97 10.35 5.30
N CYS A 52 -13.36 10.60 4.13
CA CYS A 52 -11.91 10.47 3.96
C CYS A 52 -11.17 11.70 4.49
N ILE A 53 -9.99 11.46 5.06
CA ILE A 53 -9.08 12.51 5.50
C ILE A 53 -7.78 12.37 4.71
N ILE A 54 -7.44 13.37 3.91
CA ILE A 54 -6.21 13.42 3.13
C ILE A 54 -5.37 14.56 3.69
N GLY A 55 -4.14 14.25 4.11
CA GLY A 55 -3.19 15.20 4.67
C GLY A 55 -2.67 16.22 3.67
N CYS A 56 -1.68 17.00 4.10
CA CYS A 56 -1.03 18.00 3.26
C CYS A 56 0.04 17.36 2.35
N TYR A 57 0.28 17.99 1.18
CA TYR A 57 1.31 17.56 0.23
C TYR A 57 1.16 16.12 -0.24
N VAL A 58 -0.04 15.58 -0.26
CA VAL A 58 -0.34 14.25 -0.78
C VAL A 58 -0.47 14.33 -2.30
N THR A 59 0.10 13.37 -3.01
CA THR A 59 -0.10 13.22 -4.45
C THR A 59 -0.90 11.96 -4.73
N ILE A 60 -2.08 12.10 -5.32
CA ILE A 60 -2.91 11.00 -5.79
C ILE A 60 -2.97 11.08 -7.31
N TYR A 61 -2.56 10.00 -7.97
CA TYR A 61 -2.56 9.93 -9.42
C TYR A 61 -3.93 9.57 -9.99
N GLU A 62 -4.08 9.76 -11.29
CA GLU A 62 -5.31 9.45 -12.03
C GLU A 62 -5.74 7.99 -11.86
N GLY A 63 -7.03 7.72 -11.94
CA GLY A 63 -7.60 6.37 -11.83
C GLY A 63 -7.59 5.78 -10.42
N ALA A 64 -6.92 6.41 -9.45
CA ALA A 64 -6.89 5.90 -8.07
C ALA A 64 -8.29 5.88 -7.44
N VAL A 65 -8.55 4.82 -6.67
CA VAL A 65 -9.81 4.64 -5.93
C VAL A 65 -9.51 4.49 -4.45
N ILE A 66 -10.04 5.41 -3.64
CA ILE A 66 -9.90 5.41 -2.18
C ILE A 66 -11.27 5.11 -1.57
N GLY A 67 -11.35 4.07 -0.75
CA GLY A 67 -12.57 3.67 -0.06
C GLY A 67 -12.93 4.61 1.10
N ASP A 68 -14.14 4.40 1.62
CA ASP A 68 -14.72 5.22 2.69
C ASP A 68 -13.90 5.17 3.98
N LYS A 69 -13.91 6.26 4.75
CA LYS A 69 -13.28 6.38 6.07
C LYS A 69 -11.78 6.10 6.07
N THR A 70 -11.13 6.25 4.92
CA THR A 70 -9.70 6.06 4.78
C THR A 70 -8.96 7.36 5.05
N SER A 71 -7.90 7.29 5.84
CA SER A 71 -7.02 8.41 6.12
C SER A 71 -5.68 8.24 5.42
N ILE A 72 -5.20 9.29 4.77
CA ILE A 72 -3.90 9.37 4.11
C ILE A 72 -3.15 10.53 4.76
N GLU A 73 -2.06 10.23 5.45
CA GLU A 73 -1.26 11.24 6.13
C GLU A 73 -0.40 12.04 5.16
N ASP A 74 0.28 13.07 5.66
CA ASP A 74 1.05 14.00 4.84
C ASP A 74 2.17 13.32 4.03
N TYR A 75 2.51 13.91 2.89
CA TYR A 75 3.59 13.49 1.99
C TYR A 75 3.46 12.09 1.39
N CYS A 76 2.28 11.49 1.44
CA CYS A 76 2.03 10.21 0.80
C CYS A 76 1.92 10.36 -0.72
N ARG A 77 2.33 9.29 -1.43
CA ARG A 77 2.12 9.13 -2.87
C ARG A 77 1.23 7.92 -3.13
N ILE A 78 0.14 8.12 -3.86
CA ILE A 78 -0.78 7.07 -4.32
C ILE A 78 -0.72 7.02 -5.85
N GLY A 79 -0.18 5.94 -6.38
CA GLY A 79 0.05 5.77 -7.82
C GLY A 79 -1.24 5.61 -8.63
N GLU A 80 -1.07 5.62 -9.94
CA GLU A 80 -2.14 5.47 -10.93
C GLU A 80 -2.87 4.13 -10.75
N ASP A 81 -4.17 4.14 -10.94
CA ASP A 81 -5.04 2.96 -10.82
C ASP A 81 -4.93 2.19 -9.48
N ALA A 82 -4.27 2.75 -8.47
CA ALA A 82 -4.20 2.15 -7.14
C ALA A 82 -5.60 2.09 -6.50
N ARG A 83 -5.88 0.99 -5.82
CA ARG A 83 -7.16 0.77 -5.14
C ARG A 83 -6.93 0.52 -3.66
N ILE A 84 -7.44 1.40 -2.83
CA ILE A 84 -7.35 1.32 -1.37
C ILE A 84 -8.76 1.14 -0.81
N GLY A 85 -8.94 0.10 -0.01
CA GLY A 85 -10.23 -0.22 0.61
C GLY A 85 -10.67 0.77 1.68
N ASN A 86 -11.71 0.37 2.41
CA ASN A 86 -12.31 1.19 3.46
C ASN A 86 -11.53 1.10 4.79
N ASN A 87 -11.69 2.10 5.64
CA ASN A 87 -11.12 2.16 7.00
C ASN A 87 -9.59 1.99 7.03
N CYS A 88 -8.89 2.34 5.97
CA CYS A 88 -7.44 2.23 5.90
C CYS A 88 -6.75 3.46 6.50
N ARG A 89 -5.54 3.26 6.98
CA ARG A 89 -4.63 4.34 7.38
C ARG A 89 -3.34 4.23 6.58
N ILE A 90 -3.11 5.21 5.73
CA ILE A 90 -1.87 5.35 4.97
C ILE A 90 -1.03 6.37 5.71
N LEU A 91 0.04 5.91 6.34
CA LEU A 91 0.82 6.72 7.27
C LEU A 91 1.83 7.59 6.53
N TYR A 92 2.33 8.59 7.23
CA TYR A 92 3.25 9.62 6.75
C TYR A 92 4.31 9.11 5.77
N GLY A 93 4.38 9.73 4.61
CA GLY A 93 5.39 9.44 3.59
C GLY A 93 5.28 8.08 2.91
N ALA A 94 4.20 7.33 3.12
CA ALA A 94 4.01 6.05 2.44
C ALA A 94 3.95 6.24 0.92
N ASN A 95 4.58 5.32 0.19
CA ASN A 95 4.64 5.33 -1.26
C ASN A 95 3.96 4.06 -1.81
N ILE A 96 2.77 4.23 -2.36
CA ILE A 96 1.98 3.16 -2.98
C ILE A 96 2.04 3.37 -4.49
N ASN A 97 2.74 2.47 -5.19
CA ASN A 97 2.89 2.59 -6.64
C ASN A 97 1.66 2.07 -7.39
N GLY A 98 1.67 2.29 -8.70
CA GLY A 98 0.52 2.08 -9.58
C GLY A 98 -0.07 0.68 -9.55
N GLU A 99 -1.35 0.56 -9.87
CA GLU A 99 -2.12 -0.71 -9.93
C GLU A 99 -2.08 -1.55 -8.62
N THR A 100 -1.54 -1.00 -7.54
CA THR A 100 -1.52 -1.67 -6.23
C THR A 100 -2.93 -1.76 -5.65
N THR A 101 -3.29 -2.94 -5.14
CA THR A 101 -4.57 -3.14 -4.47
C THR A 101 -4.38 -3.39 -2.98
N ILE A 102 -5.11 -2.68 -2.14
CA ILE A 102 -5.10 -2.78 -0.68
C ILE A 102 -6.53 -3.02 -0.20
N GLY A 103 -6.73 -4.08 0.57
CA GLY A 103 -8.01 -4.42 1.17
C GLY A 103 -8.45 -3.43 2.26
N ASN A 104 -9.48 -3.79 3.00
CA ASN A 104 -10.04 -2.96 4.06
C ASN A 104 -9.24 -3.06 5.36
N ASP A 105 -9.40 -2.10 6.25
CA ASP A 105 -8.88 -2.12 7.63
C ASP A 105 -7.34 -2.21 7.71
N CYS A 106 -6.62 -1.72 6.70
CA CYS A 106 -5.16 -1.80 6.60
C CYS A 106 -4.46 -0.59 7.21
N ILE A 107 -3.22 -0.80 7.67
CA ILE A 107 -2.30 0.26 8.07
C ILE A 107 -1.02 0.12 7.24
N ILE A 108 -0.72 1.10 6.41
CA ILE A 108 0.42 1.07 5.48
C ILE A 108 1.34 2.25 5.77
N ALA A 109 2.59 1.97 6.07
CA ALA A 109 3.62 2.98 6.38
C ALA A 109 4.87 2.87 5.48
N GLY A 110 4.87 1.94 4.53
CA GLY A 110 6.08 1.62 3.76
C GLY A 110 5.95 1.89 2.27
N PHE A 111 6.81 1.21 1.54
CA PHE A 111 6.85 1.22 0.09
C PHE A 111 6.12 -0.01 -0.46
N CYS A 112 5.20 0.21 -1.39
CA CYS A 112 4.53 -0.85 -2.13
C CYS A 112 4.92 -0.74 -3.60
N SER A 113 5.64 -1.73 -4.12
CA SER A 113 5.91 -1.81 -5.56
C SER A 113 4.62 -1.95 -6.36
N GLU A 114 4.68 -1.58 -7.62
CA GLU A 114 3.56 -1.66 -8.55
C GLU A 114 2.87 -3.02 -8.53
N ARG A 115 1.56 -3.03 -8.75
CA ARG A 115 0.74 -4.25 -8.85
C ARG A 115 0.77 -5.16 -7.62
N SER A 116 1.28 -4.67 -6.48
CA SER A 116 1.22 -5.42 -5.20
C SER A 116 -0.23 -5.67 -4.81
N LYS A 117 -0.51 -6.86 -4.28
CA LYS A 117 -1.83 -7.24 -3.81
C LYS A 117 -1.80 -7.47 -2.31
N ILE A 118 -2.54 -6.64 -1.58
CA ILE A 118 -2.55 -6.61 -0.13
C ILE A 118 -3.99 -6.88 0.35
N GLY A 119 -4.17 -7.93 1.14
CA GLY A 119 -5.46 -8.34 1.71
C GLY A 119 -5.98 -7.39 2.78
N ASN A 120 -7.00 -7.84 3.50
CA ASN A 120 -7.64 -7.06 4.56
C ASN A 120 -6.87 -7.15 5.89
N GLY A 121 -6.97 -6.13 6.72
CA GLY A 121 -6.39 -6.11 8.06
C GLY A 121 -4.87 -6.16 8.10
N VAL A 122 -4.19 -5.92 6.99
CA VAL A 122 -2.72 -5.96 6.88
C VAL A 122 -2.12 -4.74 7.56
N ARG A 123 -1.00 -4.96 8.25
CA ARG A 123 -0.15 -3.88 8.80
C ARG A 123 1.23 -3.97 8.18
N LEU A 124 1.52 -3.05 7.28
CA LEU A 124 2.78 -2.98 6.54
C LEU A 124 3.59 -1.77 7.00
N PHE A 125 4.69 -2.04 7.72
CA PHE A 125 5.69 -1.04 8.13
C PHE A 125 7.04 -1.27 7.44
N GLY A 126 7.11 -2.22 6.53
CA GLY A 126 8.28 -2.56 5.72
C GLY A 126 8.09 -2.16 4.26
N GLU A 127 8.77 -2.85 3.38
CA GLU A 127 8.79 -2.57 1.95
C GLU A 127 8.47 -3.82 1.14
N LEU A 128 7.62 -3.65 0.12
CA LEU A 128 7.39 -4.63 -0.94
C LEU A 128 8.18 -4.18 -2.16
N ILE A 129 9.13 -4.99 -2.63
CA ILE A 129 10.15 -4.57 -3.58
C ILE A 129 10.22 -5.52 -4.77
N HIS A 130 10.34 -4.98 -5.98
CA HIS A 130 10.69 -5.75 -7.17
C HIS A 130 12.16 -6.21 -7.10
N PRO A 131 12.49 -7.44 -7.51
CA PRO A 131 13.86 -7.96 -7.42
C PRO A 131 14.79 -7.41 -8.50
N HIS A 132 14.27 -6.83 -9.59
CA HIS A 132 15.01 -6.41 -10.79
C HIS A 132 16.05 -7.46 -11.24
N ARG A 133 15.53 -8.62 -11.66
CA ARG A 133 16.35 -9.81 -11.98
C ARG A 133 17.15 -9.69 -13.26
N GLU A 134 16.77 -8.77 -14.14
CA GLU A 134 17.36 -8.60 -15.48
C GLU A 134 18.05 -7.23 -15.58
N PRO A 135 19.18 -7.02 -14.87
CA PRO A 135 19.82 -5.70 -14.75
C PRO A 135 20.38 -5.14 -16.06
N HIS A 136 20.42 -5.95 -17.12
CA HIS A 136 20.85 -5.54 -18.45
C HIS A 136 19.71 -4.99 -19.31
N LEU A 137 18.46 -5.14 -18.87
CA LEU A 137 17.29 -4.56 -19.52
C LEU A 137 16.97 -3.19 -18.93
N GLY A 138 16.32 -2.35 -19.74
CA GLY A 138 15.76 -1.09 -19.24
C GLY A 138 14.69 -1.32 -18.20
N TRP A 139 14.43 -0.32 -17.36
CA TRP A 139 13.39 -0.41 -16.33
C TRP A 139 12.01 -0.73 -16.92
N ASP A 140 11.71 -0.17 -18.09
CA ASP A 140 10.40 -0.33 -18.76
C ASP A 140 10.29 -1.65 -19.56
N ASP A 141 11.40 -2.36 -19.73
CA ASP A 141 11.46 -3.61 -20.52
C ASP A 141 11.17 -4.87 -19.67
N VAL A 142 11.05 -4.72 -18.36
CA VAL A 142 10.94 -5.84 -17.41
C VAL A 142 9.61 -5.81 -16.70
N THR A 143 8.80 -6.84 -16.90
CA THR A 143 7.61 -7.08 -16.07
C THR A 143 7.95 -8.08 -14.97
N GLU A 144 8.00 -7.61 -13.74
CA GLU A 144 8.26 -8.45 -12.58
C GLU A 144 6.98 -8.78 -11.82
N ASP A 145 6.93 -10.00 -11.28
CA ASP A 145 5.83 -10.41 -10.40
C ASP A 145 5.84 -9.59 -9.10
N SER A 146 4.68 -9.14 -8.70
CA SER A 146 4.50 -8.37 -7.48
C SER A 146 4.07 -9.23 -6.31
N SER A 147 4.44 -8.80 -5.10
CA SER A 147 4.12 -9.51 -3.87
C SER A 147 2.61 -9.62 -3.63
N LYS A 148 2.20 -10.77 -3.08
CA LYS A 148 0.82 -11.05 -2.68
C LYS A 148 0.77 -11.28 -1.16
N ILE A 149 0.20 -10.34 -0.45
CA ILE A 149 0.08 -10.36 1.01
C ILE A 149 -1.36 -10.72 1.37
N SER A 150 -1.54 -11.85 2.03
CA SER A 150 -2.87 -12.31 2.46
C SER A 150 -3.39 -11.51 3.65
N ASP A 151 -4.62 -11.81 4.09
CA ASP A 151 -5.29 -11.10 5.16
C ASP A 151 -4.55 -11.22 6.50
N ASN A 152 -4.68 -10.20 7.35
CA ASN A 152 -4.15 -10.15 8.70
C ASN A 152 -2.62 -10.36 8.83
N VAL A 153 -1.86 -10.11 7.78
CA VAL A 153 -0.40 -10.18 7.83
C VAL A 153 0.16 -8.93 8.49
N PHE A 154 1.18 -9.14 9.33
CA PHE A 154 1.98 -8.06 9.89
C PHE A 154 3.39 -8.07 9.28
N ILE A 155 3.82 -6.95 8.72
CA ILE A 155 5.18 -6.74 8.20
C ILE A 155 5.83 -5.63 9.01
N GLY A 156 6.83 -6.00 9.81
CA GLY A 156 7.51 -5.11 10.76
C GLY A 156 8.39 -4.06 10.09
N PHE A 157 8.78 -3.05 10.86
CA PHE A 157 9.59 -1.93 10.39
C PHE A 157 10.90 -2.39 9.73
N GLY A 158 11.20 -1.81 8.56
CA GLY A 158 12.41 -2.11 7.81
C GLY A 158 12.50 -3.54 7.26
N ALA A 159 11.46 -4.35 7.38
CA ALA A 159 11.41 -5.64 6.71
C ALA A 159 11.27 -5.44 5.20
N LYS A 160 11.91 -6.31 4.42
CA LYS A 160 11.89 -6.29 2.97
C LYS A 160 11.32 -7.59 2.43
N VAL A 161 10.22 -7.47 1.67
CA VAL A 161 9.61 -8.57 0.94
C VAL A 161 9.99 -8.38 -0.52
N ILE A 162 10.82 -9.26 -1.06
CA ILE A 162 11.48 -9.06 -2.36
C ILE A 162 10.99 -10.09 -3.37
N GLY A 163 10.40 -9.61 -4.44
CA GLY A 163 9.90 -10.41 -5.55
C GLY A 163 8.42 -10.75 -5.44
N GLY A 164 7.92 -11.46 -6.43
CA GLY A 164 6.53 -11.89 -6.57
C GLY A 164 6.12 -13.01 -5.61
N ILE A 165 6.52 -12.92 -4.34
CA ILE A 165 6.28 -13.96 -3.34
C ILE A 165 4.91 -13.80 -2.66
N LYS A 166 4.45 -14.89 -2.06
CA LYS A 166 3.21 -14.92 -1.30
C LYS A 166 3.48 -14.98 0.19
N ILE A 167 2.83 -14.10 0.95
CA ILE A 167 2.82 -14.16 2.41
C ILE A 167 1.44 -14.63 2.85
N GLY A 168 1.41 -15.82 3.45
CA GLY A 168 0.18 -16.46 3.89
C GLY A 168 -0.49 -15.73 5.06
N GLU A 169 -1.78 -15.97 5.19
CA GLU A 169 -2.65 -15.34 6.16
C GLU A 169 -2.15 -15.48 7.60
N ASN A 170 -2.42 -14.49 8.45
CA ASN A 170 -2.03 -14.48 9.86
C ASN A 170 -0.53 -14.69 10.10
N SER A 171 0.33 -14.35 9.13
CA SER A 171 1.77 -14.46 9.28
C SER A 171 2.39 -13.15 9.79
N TYR A 172 3.52 -13.27 10.44
CA TYR A 172 4.27 -12.15 11.01
C TYR A 172 5.70 -12.11 10.48
N ILE A 173 6.03 -11.04 9.79
CA ILE A 173 7.37 -10.74 9.33
C ILE A 173 8.00 -9.77 10.35
N THR A 174 9.04 -10.22 11.06
CA THR A 174 9.65 -9.39 12.11
C THR A 174 10.38 -8.18 11.52
N ALA A 175 10.56 -7.15 12.33
CA ALA A 175 11.32 -5.97 11.91
C ALA A 175 12.71 -6.36 11.36
N GLY A 176 13.12 -5.71 10.28
CA GLY A 176 14.40 -5.94 9.62
C GLY A 176 14.55 -7.29 8.90
N ALA A 177 13.52 -8.12 8.83
CA ALA A 177 13.59 -9.38 8.11
C ALA A 177 13.66 -9.19 6.59
N ILE A 178 14.40 -10.08 5.92
CA ILE A 178 14.47 -10.13 4.45
C ILE A 178 13.80 -11.42 3.99
N VAL A 179 12.76 -11.28 3.18
CA VAL A 179 11.92 -12.39 2.72
C VAL A 179 11.96 -12.45 1.20
N THR A 180 12.49 -13.56 0.67
CA THR A 180 12.63 -13.83 -0.77
C THR A 180 11.99 -15.15 -1.17
N LYS A 181 11.19 -15.76 -0.28
CA LYS A 181 10.51 -17.04 -0.48
C LYS A 181 9.10 -16.95 0.08
N ASP A 182 8.19 -17.69 -0.51
CA ASP A 182 6.83 -17.81 -0.01
C ASP A 182 6.79 -18.19 1.48
N VAL A 183 5.87 -17.56 2.19
CA VAL A 183 5.64 -17.80 3.62
C VAL A 183 4.27 -18.43 3.77
N PRO A 184 4.17 -19.65 4.30
CA PRO A 184 2.86 -20.26 4.58
C PRO A 184 2.08 -19.47 5.63
N GLU A 185 0.78 -19.69 5.70
CA GLU A 185 -0.08 -19.11 6.73
C GLU A 185 0.38 -19.47 8.15
N PHE A 186 0.09 -18.59 9.12
CA PHE A 186 0.48 -18.78 10.52
C PHE A 186 1.99 -18.97 10.76
N HIS A 187 2.83 -18.35 9.93
CA HIS A 187 4.29 -18.44 10.12
C HIS A 187 4.88 -17.09 10.53
N ILE A 188 5.99 -17.20 11.26
CA ILE A 188 6.83 -16.05 11.64
C ILE A 188 8.12 -16.13 10.84
N VAL A 189 8.52 -15.01 10.26
CA VAL A 189 9.81 -14.89 9.56
C VAL A 189 10.70 -13.94 10.33
N SER A 190 11.94 -14.33 10.56
CA SER A 190 12.96 -13.49 11.18
C SER A 190 14.29 -13.57 10.44
N GLY A 191 15.07 -12.50 10.46
CA GLY A 191 16.32 -12.43 9.73
C GLY A 191 16.11 -12.70 8.24
N VAL A 192 17.01 -13.43 7.59
CA VAL A 192 16.89 -13.79 6.18
C VAL A 192 16.21 -15.14 6.05
N ASN A 193 14.97 -15.15 5.53
CA ASN A 193 14.18 -16.36 5.24
C ASN A 193 14.12 -17.40 6.39
N ARG A 194 14.26 -17.01 7.64
CA ARG A 194 14.11 -17.92 8.76
C ARG A 194 12.62 -18.06 9.09
N ILE A 195 11.96 -18.99 8.43
CA ILE A 195 10.52 -19.22 8.49
C ILE A 195 10.21 -20.29 9.53
N LYS A 196 9.32 -20.03 10.47
CA LYS A 196 8.85 -20.97 11.49
C LYS A 196 7.35 -20.83 11.71
N HIS A 197 6.66 -21.96 11.86
CA HIS A 197 5.27 -21.94 12.29
C HIS A 197 5.18 -21.28 13.68
N PHE A 198 4.17 -20.45 13.92
CA PHE A 198 4.09 -19.62 15.13
C PHE A 198 4.07 -20.46 16.42
N SER A 199 3.53 -21.70 16.42
CA SER A 199 3.54 -22.59 17.57
C SER A 199 4.95 -22.97 18.06
N LYS A 200 5.95 -22.88 17.18
CA LYS A 200 7.37 -23.14 17.47
C LYS A 200 8.14 -21.88 17.88
N TRP A 201 7.47 -20.73 17.88
CA TRP A 201 8.09 -19.48 18.28
C TRP A 201 8.15 -19.39 19.82
N LYS A 202 9.32 -19.12 20.38
CA LYS A 202 9.55 -19.04 21.83
C LYS A 202 9.43 -17.63 22.41
N GLY A 203 9.18 -16.63 21.58
CA GLY A 203 9.07 -15.23 22.02
C GLY A 203 7.67 -14.87 22.54
N SER A 204 7.54 -13.69 23.10
CA SER A 204 6.30 -13.14 23.68
C SER A 204 5.13 -13.04 22.68
N LEU A 205 5.39 -13.05 21.39
CA LEU A 205 4.37 -13.05 20.34
C LEU A 205 3.42 -14.25 20.40
N ARG A 206 3.83 -15.36 21.03
CA ARG A 206 2.97 -16.54 21.21
C ARG A 206 1.72 -16.24 22.04
N THR A 207 1.80 -15.26 22.90
CA THR A 207 0.69 -14.82 23.76
C THR A 207 0.05 -13.51 23.30
N SER A 208 0.55 -12.94 22.21
CA SER A 208 0.04 -11.70 21.65
C SER A 208 -1.37 -11.91 21.11
N LEU A 209 -2.29 -11.07 21.55
CA LEU A 209 -3.70 -11.03 21.13
C LEU A 209 -3.91 -10.86 19.62
N PHE A 210 -2.86 -10.57 18.89
CA PHE A 210 -2.89 -10.36 17.44
C PHE A 210 -3.30 -11.62 16.66
N PHE A 211 -2.90 -12.80 17.16
CA PHE A 211 -3.18 -14.08 16.52
C PHE A 211 -4.38 -14.85 17.14
N ILE A 212 -4.99 -14.33 18.21
CA ILE A 212 -5.94 -15.11 19.02
C ILE A 212 -7.35 -14.55 18.99
N ARG A 213 -7.58 -13.36 18.48
CA ARG A 213 -8.95 -12.81 18.38
C ARG A 213 -9.48 -12.96 16.95
N PRO A 214 -10.41 -13.89 16.72
CA PRO A 214 -11.36 -13.68 15.64
C PRO A 214 -12.13 -12.39 15.98
N ARG A 215 -12.28 -11.51 15.02
CA ARG A 215 -13.19 -10.35 15.12
C ARG A 215 -14.63 -10.82 15.17
#